data_91efdd04dff20182cd64eefb841f986c
#
_entry.id   91efdd04dff20182cd64eefb841f986c
#
_cell.length_a   1.000
_cell.length_b   1.000
_cell.length_c   1.000
_cell.angle_alpha   90.00
_cell.angle_beta   90.00
_cell.angle_gamma   90.00
#
_symmetry.space_group_name_H-M   'P 1'
#
loop_
_entity.id
_entity.type
_entity.pdbx_description
1 polymer ?
#
loop_
_entity_poly.entity_id
_entity_poly.type
_entity_poly.pdbx_seq_one_letter_code
_entity_poly.pdbx_strand_id
1 'polypeptide(L)'
;METIYFSTPKQLNHPFLNKNIVFTGALEKMTRVEAAKLARSVGANIVGYVNAQTHFLIIGNKKKGISSKEHKARLLEAQGADIQILNEADFYWLMDMNN
;
A
#
# COMPACT_ATOMS: atom_id res chain seq x y z
N MET A 1 -27.57 13.88 -13.06
CA MET A 1 -26.99 13.50 -13.09
C MET A 1 -25.88 13.66 -12.45
N GLU A 2 -25.48 14.15 -12.07
CA GLU A 2 -24.42 14.29 -11.56
C GLU A 2 -24.15 13.68 -10.37
N THR A 3 -24.94 13.25 -9.79
CA THR A 3 -24.77 12.67 -8.56
C THR A 3 -23.95 11.51 -8.50
N ILE A 4 -23.81 10.87 -9.58
CA ILE A 4 -23.21 9.64 -9.51
C ILE A 4 -21.82 9.66 -9.16
N TYR A 5 -21.18 10.69 -9.45
CA TYR A 5 -19.79 10.60 -9.31
C TYR A 5 -19.28 11.27 -8.13
N PHE A 6 -20.08 11.83 -7.32
CA PHE A 6 -19.50 12.52 -6.24
C PHE A 6 -18.96 11.64 -5.21
N SER A 7 -19.37 10.43 -5.14
CA SER A 7 -18.85 9.56 -4.11
C SER A 7 -17.54 8.93 -4.48
N THR A 8 -17.14 9.02 -5.72
CA THR A 8 -15.98 8.26 -6.12
C THR A 8 -14.82 9.02 -6.71
N PRO A 9 -14.88 10.32 -6.90
CA PRO A 9 -13.75 11.01 -7.53
C PRO A 9 -12.44 10.80 -6.80
N LYS A 10 -12.47 10.78 -5.47
CA LYS A 10 -11.28 10.56 -4.69
C LYS A 10 -10.72 9.16 -4.91
N GLN A 11 -11.59 8.16 -4.97
CA GLN A 11 -11.17 6.80 -5.22
C GLN A 11 -10.62 6.63 -6.63
N LEU A 12 -11.28 7.26 -7.59
CA LEU A 12 -10.85 7.16 -8.98
C LEU A 12 -9.48 7.77 -9.20
N ASN A 13 -9.12 8.75 -8.37
CA ASN A 13 -7.83 9.41 -8.52
C ASN A 13 -6.80 8.96 -7.51
N HIS A 14 -7.11 7.99 -6.70
CA HIS A 14 -6.20 7.55 -5.65
C HIS A 14 -4.99 6.83 -6.26
N PRO A 15 -3.78 7.08 -5.73
CA PRO A 15 -2.58 6.42 -6.24
C PRO A 15 -2.62 4.90 -6.12
N PHE A 16 -3.44 4.36 -5.21
CA PHE A 16 -3.53 2.93 -5.02
C PHE A 16 -4.57 2.23 -5.92
N LEU A 17 -5.32 3.00 -6.69
CA LEU A 17 -6.36 2.41 -7.54
C LEU A 17 -5.76 1.41 -8.51
N ASN A 18 -6.26 0.18 -8.48
CA ASN A 18 -5.80 -0.91 -9.33
C ASN A 18 -4.32 -1.26 -9.14
N LYS A 19 -3.74 -0.91 -7.99
CA LYS A 19 -2.34 -1.22 -7.71
C LYS A 19 -2.24 -2.41 -6.77
N ASN A 20 -1.20 -3.20 -6.96
CA ASN A 20 -0.92 -4.35 -6.11
C ASN A 20 -0.09 -3.91 -4.94
N ILE A 21 -0.61 -4.12 -3.74
CA ILE A 21 0.01 -3.64 -2.51
C ILE A 21 0.30 -4.81 -1.59
N VAL A 22 1.50 -4.83 -1.05
CA VAL A 22 1.93 -5.85 -0.08
C VAL A 22 2.30 -5.14 1.21
N PHE A 23 1.87 -5.68 2.34
CA PHE A 23 2.25 -5.19 3.66
C PHE A 23 3.28 -6.11 4.27
N THR A 24 4.23 -5.56 5.00
CA THR A 24 5.17 -6.35 5.80
C THR A 24 5.38 -5.66 7.15
N GLY A 25 5.46 -6.45 8.20
CA GLY A 25 5.61 -5.93 9.55
C GLY A 25 4.30 -5.46 10.16
N ALA A 26 4.30 -5.29 11.46
CA ALA A 26 3.12 -4.83 12.18
C ALA A 26 3.08 -3.30 12.18
N LEU A 27 1.87 -2.76 12.04
CA LEU A 27 1.68 -1.32 12.09
C LEU A 27 1.43 -0.91 13.55
N GLU A 28 1.70 0.34 13.85
CA GLU A 28 1.51 0.85 15.20
C GLU A 28 0.09 1.33 15.47
N LYS A 29 -0.56 1.90 14.49
CA LYS A 29 -1.86 2.56 14.71
C LYS A 29 -3.05 1.71 14.33
N MET A 30 -2.84 0.61 13.65
CA MET A 30 -3.94 -0.27 13.25
C MET A 30 -3.41 -1.65 12.92
N THR A 31 -4.31 -2.61 12.83
CA THR A 31 -3.92 -3.96 12.40
C THR A 31 -3.73 -4.00 10.90
N ARG A 32 -3.04 -5.03 10.43
CA ARG A 32 -2.88 -5.21 8.98
C ARG A 32 -4.22 -5.46 8.30
N VAL A 33 -5.15 -6.11 8.99
CA VAL A 33 -6.50 -6.34 8.46
C VAL A 33 -7.19 -4.99 8.23
N GLU A 34 -7.08 -4.09 9.20
CA GLU A 34 -7.68 -2.76 9.07
C GLU A 34 -7.03 -1.96 7.94
N ALA A 35 -5.70 -2.01 7.86
CA ALA A 35 -4.98 -1.31 6.81
C ALA A 35 -5.36 -1.85 5.43
N ALA A 36 -5.50 -3.17 5.31
CA ALA A 36 -5.90 -3.77 4.05
C ALA A 36 -7.30 -3.34 3.65
N LYS A 37 -8.22 -3.24 4.61
CA LYS A 37 -9.57 -2.76 4.30
C LYS A 37 -9.55 -1.33 3.80
N LEU A 38 -8.76 -0.47 4.43
CA LEU A 38 -8.64 0.91 3.99
C LEU A 38 -8.09 0.99 2.57
N ALA A 39 -7.04 0.23 2.29
CA ALA A 39 -6.45 0.24 0.95
C ALA A 39 -7.45 -0.27 -0.09
N ARG A 40 -8.19 -1.33 0.23
CA ARG A 40 -9.21 -1.83 -0.69
C ARG A 40 -10.30 -0.80 -0.95
N SER A 41 -10.62 0.01 0.05
CA SER A 41 -11.67 1.03 -0.10
C SER A 41 -11.32 2.07 -1.15
N VAL A 42 -10.06 2.22 -1.49
CA VAL A 42 -9.64 3.14 -2.55
C VAL A 42 -9.18 2.38 -3.81
N GLY A 43 -9.56 1.12 -3.91
CA GLY A 43 -9.36 0.34 -5.12
C GLY A 43 -8.08 -0.47 -5.23
N ALA A 44 -7.34 -0.60 -4.13
CA ALA A 44 -6.10 -1.38 -4.15
C ALA A 44 -6.38 -2.89 -4.17
N ASN A 45 -5.44 -3.63 -4.75
CA ASN A 45 -5.42 -5.08 -4.67
C ASN A 45 -4.40 -5.47 -3.60
N ILE A 46 -4.84 -6.19 -2.58
CA ILE A 46 -3.95 -6.60 -1.49
C ILE A 46 -3.42 -7.98 -1.80
N VAL A 47 -2.11 -8.10 -1.85
CA VAL A 47 -1.44 -9.35 -2.23
C VAL A 47 -0.51 -9.75 -1.09
N GLY A 48 -0.37 -11.05 -0.87
CA GLY A 48 0.41 -11.55 0.26
C GLY A 48 1.88 -11.79 -0.03
N TYR A 49 2.32 -11.58 -1.25
CA TYR A 49 3.72 -11.82 -1.61
C TYR A 49 4.18 -10.78 -2.62
N VAL A 50 5.49 -10.56 -2.65
CA VAL A 50 6.11 -9.59 -3.57
C VAL A 50 6.50 -10.29 -4.86
N ASN A 51 6.17 -9.66 -5.98
CA ASN A 51 6.60 -10.14 -7.28
C ASN A 51 6.79 -8.94 -8.22
N ALA A 52 7.07 -9.22 -9.49
CA ALA A 52 7.34 -8.15 -10.45
C ALA A 52 6.13 -7.25 -10.73
N GLN A 53 4.93 -7.68 -10.38
CA GLN A 53 3.72 -6.88 -10.52
C GLN A 53 3.35 -6.10 -9.28
N THR A 54 4.15 -6.18 -8.22
CA THR A 54 3.92 -5.39 -7.00
C THR A 54 4.18 -3.93 -7.31
N HIS A 55 3.27 -3.05 -6.89
CA HIS A 55 3.44 -1.60 -7.09
C HIS A 55 3.94 -0.93 -5.82
N PHE A 56 3.44 -1.36 -4.65
CA PHE A 56 3.83 -0.76 -3.38
C PHE A 56 4.10 -1.83 -2.34
N LEU A 57 5.15 -1.65 -1.58
CA LEU A 57 5.40 -2.43 -0.37
C LEU A 57 5.34 -1.47 0.81
N ILE A 58 4.46 -1.74 1.76
CA ILE A 58 4.27 -0.88 2.93
C ILE A 58 4.85 -1.56 4.14
N ILE A 59 5.77 -0.88 4.80
CA ILE A 59 6.51 -1.43 5.94
C ILE A 59 5.96 -0.82 7.22
N GLY A 60 5.42 -1.66 8.11
CA GLY A 60 4.91 -1.21 9.40
C GLY A 60 6.03 -0.78 10.32
N ASN A 61 5.76 0.22 11.18
CA ASN A 61 6.78 0.79 12.05
C ASN A 61 7.31 -0.19 13.10
N LYS A 62 6.55 -1.21 13.43
CA LYS A 62 6.98 -2.18 14.41
C LYS A 62 7.92 -3.23 13.86
N LYS A 63 8.17 -3.18 12.57
CA LYS A 63 9.03 -4.15 11.97
C LYS A 63 10.46 -3.94 12.39
N LYS A 64 11.16 -5.00 12.72
CA LYS A 64 12.59 -4.96 13.09
C LYS A 64 13.38 -5.68 12.02
N GLY A 65 14.45 -5.05 11.58
CA GLY A 65 15.31 -5.61 10.56
C GLY A 65 14.64 -5.63 9.19
N ILE A 66 15.22 -6.33 8.25
CA ILE A 66 14.72 -6.41 6.88
C ILE A 66 14.02 -7.74 6.69
N SER A 67 12.75 -7.71 6.30
CA SER A 67 12.01 -8.93 6.03
C SER A 67 12.38 -9.51 4.68
N SER A 68 12.00 -10.76 4.46
CA SER A 68 12.20 -11.36 3.14
C SER A 68 11.39 -10.63 2.08
N LYS A 69 10.23 -10.09 2.43
CA LYS A 69 9.43 -9.30 1.49
C LYS A 69 10.16 -8.02 1.08
N GLU A 70 10.74 -7.33 2.06
CA GLU A 70 11.50 -6.12 1.77
C GLU A 70 12.73 -6.43 0.93
N HIS A 71 13.44 -7.49 1.29
CA HIS A 71 14.62 -7.90 0.54
C HIS A 71 14.26 -8.20 -0.91
N LYS A 72 13.19 -8.93 -1.12
CA LYS A 72 12.76 -9.28 -2.48
C LYS A 72 12.33 -8.03 -3.26
N ALA A 73 11.64 -7.10 -2.61
CA ALA A 73 11.22 -5.87 -3.28
C ALA A 73 12.43 -5.06 -3.73
N ARG A 74 13.44 -4.93 -2.88
CA ARG A 74 14.64 -4.19 -3.23
C ARG A 74 15.42 -4.86 -4.35
N LEU A 75 15.45 -6.19 -4.34
CA LEU A 75 16.12 -6.94 -5.38
C LEU A 75 15.42 -6.73 -6.73
N LEU A 76 14.09 -6.81 -6.75
CA LEU A 76 13.33 -6.59 -7.97
C LEU A 76 13.48 -5.15 -8.46
N GLU A 77 13.48 -4.21 -7.55
CA GLU A 77 13.67 -2.80 -7.88
C GLU A 77 15.04 -2.58 -8.56
N ALA A 78 16.06 -3.24 -8.01
CA ALA A 78 17.41 -3.17 -8.62
C ALA A 78 17.44 -3.79 -10.01
N GLN A 79 16.52 -4.69 -10.30
CA GLN A 79 16.39 -5.31 -11.62
C GLN A 79 15.47 -4.55 -12.56
N GLY A 80 15.00 -3.38 -12.14
CA GLY A 80 14.19 -2.52 -12.98
C GLY A 80 12.70 -2.54 -12.71
N ALA A 81 12.23 -3.29 -11.71
CA ALA A 81 10.83 -3.27 -11.36
C ALA A 81 10.46 -1.93 -10.72
N ASP A 82 9.25 -1.47 -10.99
CA ASP A 82 8.80 -0.17 -10.51
C ASP A 82 8.02 -0.35 -9.21
N ILE A 83 8.71 -0.74 -8.16
CA ILE A 83 8.11 -0.95 -6.85
C ILE A 83 8.47 0.23 -5.96
N GLN A 84 7.47 0.82 -5.31
CA GLN A 84 7.71 1.88 -4.34
C GLN A 84 7.61 1.31 -2.94
N ILE A 85 8.63 1.57 -2.14
CA ILE A 85 8.68 1.07 -0.76
C ILE A 85 8.31 2.24 0.14
N LEU A 86 7.22 2.07 0.89
CA LEU A 86 6.66 3.12 1.73
C LEU A 86 6.70 2.69 3.19
N ASN A 87 6.88 3.66 4.09
CA ASN A 87 6.75 3.39 5.50
C ASN A 87 5.31 3.63 5.95
N GLU A 88 5.05 3.37 7.21
CA GLU A 88 3.71 3.50 7.76
C GLU A 88 3.18 4.94 7.69
N ALA A 89 4.03 5.93 7.92
CA ALA A 89 3.63 7.33 7.86
C ALA A 89 3.19 7.70 6.44
N ASP A 90 3.92 7.21 5.44
CA ASP A 90 3.55 7.44 4.04
C ASP A 90 2.18 6.83 3.73
N PHE A 91 1.93 5.65 4.26
CA PHE A 91 0.65 4.98 4.05
C PHE A 91 -0.49 5.81 4.62
N TYR A 92 -0.35 6.28 5.87
CA TYR A 92 -1.40 7.09 6.49
C TYR A 92 -1.61 8.40 5.73
N TRP A 93 -0.52 9.00 5.27
CA TRP A 93 -0.62 10.24 4.52
C TRP A 93 -1.40 10.03 3.24
N LEU A 94 -1.10 8.94 2.53
CA LEU A 94 -1.82 8.62 1.30
C LEU A 94 -3.28 8.27 1.56
N MET A 95 -3.59 7.71 2.71
CA MET A 95 -4.97 7.39 3.08
C MET A 95 -5.67 8.58 3.74
N ASP A 96 -4.99 9.73 3.81
CA ASP A 96 -5.58 10.95 4.32
C ASP A 96 -5.98 10.81 5.79
N MET A 97 -5.14 10.17 6.57
CA MET A 97 -5.44 9.87 7.95
C MET A 97 -4.81 10.86 8.93
N ASN A 98 -4.25 11.93 8.43
CA ASN A 98 -3.63 12.93 9.27
C ASN A 98 -4.58 14.07 9.64
N ASN A 99 -5.80 14.00 9.22
CA ASN A 99 -6.76 15.07 9.45
C ASN A 99 -7.51 14.91 10.75
#